data_f0601fbbf2f689dcb438a20d706558c4
#
_entry.id   f0601fbbf2f689dcb438a20d706558c4
#
_cell.length_a   1.000
_cell.length_b   1.000
_cell.length_c   1.000
_cell.angle_alpha   90.00
_cell.angle_beta   90.00
_cell.angle_gamma   90.00
#
_symmetry.space_group_name_H-M   'P 1'
#
loop_
_entity.id
_entity.type
_entity.pdbx_description
1 polymer ?
#
loop_
_entity_poly.entity_id
_entity_poly.type
_entity_poly.pdbx_seq_one_letter_code
_entity_poly.pdbx_strand_id
1 'polypeptide(L)'
;MEVYGATTQQSNSNKPTVDFAALNQYVVETCRLQQPETMLGVISVMVDLGTQKQNDAEYDLEPEDKQLTIEQLTEKYSLDIHEGKIRKFDKSFDSKTRSWVIRKFVPQQDRQSIVYAVDFPSIMLDKGKFFGEEEGKNVKPLRLWIGGQYWNKYQEKMLVQNVIPLKVKNIADDGQPKKWSMATNSSLYKMAVAAKIINQGDAFLPQDADKLLGKTLQF
;
A
#
# COMPACT_ATOMS: atom_id res chain seq x y z
N MET A 1 1.79 -26.30 -1.14
CA MET A 1 1.22 -25.02 -1.62
C MET A 1 1.78 -24.81 -3.01
N GLU A 2 1.02 -25.18 -4.01
CA GLU A 2 1.49 -25.13 -5.41
C GLU A 2 1.39 -23.69 -5.92
N VAL A 3 2.51 -23.19 -6.39
CA VAL A 3 2.60 -21.91 -7.08
C VAL A 3 2.07 -22.11 -8.49
N TYR A 4 0.92 -21.56 -8.81
CA TYR A 4 0.41 -21.54 -10.16
C TYR A 4 1.37 -20.72 -11.05
N GLY A 5 2.18 -21.40 -11.82
CA GLY A 5 2.98 -20.82 -12.89
C GLY A 5 2.06 -20.29 -13.97
N ALA A 6 2.15 -18.99 -14.25
CA ALA A 6 1.46 -18.39 -15.37
C ALA A 6 2.06 -18.96 -16.67
N THR A 7 1.34 -19.89 -17.29
CA THR A 7 1.64 -20.37 -18.63
C THR A 7 1.37 -19.22 -19.59
N THR A 8 2.40 -18.73 -20.25
CA THR A 8 2.31 -17.78 -21.36
C THR A 8 1.60 -18.48 -22.54
N GLN A 9 0.29 -18.46 -22.56
CA GLN A 9 -0.43 -18.70 -23.81
C GLN A 9 -0.33 -17.44 -24.67
N GLN A 10 0.50 -17.50 -25.71
CA GLN A 10 0.36 -16.62 -26.86
C GLN A 10 -1.00 -16.87 -27.50
N SER A 11 -2.02 -16.19 -27.02
CA SER A 11 -3.27 -16.11 -27.74
C SER A 11 -3.19 -14.93 -28.69
N ASN A 12 -3.09 -15.21 -29.98
CA ASN A 12 -3.50 -14.28 -31.04
C ASN A 12 -4.99 -13.98 -30.85
N SER A 13 -5.31 -13.07 -29.95
CA SER A 13 -6.67 -12.59 -29.79
C SER A 13 -6.70 -11.15 -30.32
N ASN A 14 -7.55 -10.93 -31.31
CA ASN A 14 -8.07 -9.61 -31.71
C ASN A 14 -8.88 -9.00 -30.55
N LYS A 15 -8.28 -8.82 -29.40
CA LYS A 15 -8.89 -8.05 -28.32
C LYS A 15 -8.80 -6.59 -28.70
N PRO A 16 -9.91 -5.84 -28.68
CA PRO A 16 -9.88 -4.42 -28.94
C PRO A 16 -8.88 -3.76 -27.99
N THR A 17 -8.01 -2.93 -28.54
CA THR A 17 -7.08 -2.15 -27.74
C THR A 17 -7.90 -1.19 -26.89
N VAL A 18 -7.84 -1.34 -25.58
CA VAL A 18 -8.58 -0.48 -24.65
C VAL A 18 -7.97 0.91 -24.66
N ASP A 19 -8.77 1.92 -24.94
CA ASP A 19 -8.39 3.32 -24.77
C ASP A 19 -8.52 3.69 -23.27
N PHE A 20 -7.42 3.56 -22.55
CA PHE A 20 -7.37 3.90 -21.13
C PHE A 20 -7.50 5.40 -20.86
N ALA A 21 -7.16 6.27 -21.82
CA ALA A 21 -7.34 7.71 -21.65
C ALA A 21 -8.83 8.07 -21.68
N ALA A 22 -9.57 7.56 -22.65
CA ALA A 22 -11.03 7.71 -22.73
C ALA A 22 -11.73 7.07 -21.52
N LEU A 23 -11.30 5.90 -21.07
CA LEU A 23 -11.83 5.26 -19.86
C LEU A 23 -11.62 6.14 -18.61
N ASN A 24 -10.42 6.68 -18.42
CA ASN A 24 -10.13 7.56 -17.28
C ASN A 24 -10.96 8.84 -17.33
N GLN A 25 -11.08 9.46 -18.50
CA GLN A 25 -11.92 10.63 -18.69
C GLN A 25 -13.38 10.34 -18.33
N TYR A 26 -13.92 9.24 -18.83
CA TYR A 26 -15.29 8.79 -18.52
C TYR A 26 -15.49 8.60 -17.01
N VAL A 27 -14.56 7.95 -16.30
CA VAL A 27 -14.64 7.77 -14.85
C VAL A 27 -14.66 9.11 -14.13
N VAL A 28 -13.78 10.04 -14.50
CA VAL A 28 -13.70 11.38 -13.87
C VAL A 28 -14.99 12.17 -14.11
N GLU A 29 -15.51 12.16 -15.33
CA GLU A 29 -16.74 12.88 -15.68
C GLU A 29 -17.94 12.29 -14.95
N THR A 30 -18.07 10.95 -14.93
CA THR A 30 -19.16 10.28 -14.23
C THR A 30 -19.10 10.53 -12.72
N CYS A 31 -17.91 10.52 -12.11
CA CYS A 31 -17.75 10.88 -10.71
C CYS A 31 -18.19 12.32 -10.42
N ARG A 32 -17.84 13.27 -11.30
CA ARG A 32 -18.25 14.68 -11.15
C ARG A 32 -19.77 14.87 -11.24
N LEU A 33 -20.43 14.12 -12.13
CA LEU A 33 -21.89 14.21 -12.34
C LEU A 33 -22.69 13.53 -11.22
N GLN A 34 -22.17 12.45 -10.65
CA GLN A 34 -22.87 11.65 -9.65
C GLN A 34 -22.37 11.89 -8.21
N GLN A 35 -21.38 12.74 -8.02
CA GLN A 35 -20.74 12.97 -6.74
C GLN A 35 -21.73 13.66 -5.77
N PRO A 36 -22.20 12.98 -4.72
CA PRO A 36 -22.94 13.60 -3.65
C PRO A 36 -22.01 14.47 -2.77
N GLU A 37 -22.57 15.36 -1.96
CA GLU A 37 -21.79 16.17 -1.02
C GLU A 37 -20.96 15.31 -0.05
N THR A 38 -21.46 14.12 0.26
CA THR A 38 -20.77 13.12 1.09
C THR A 38 -20.76 11.79 0.38
N MET A 39 -19.57 11.20 0.24
CA MET A 39 -19.41 9.88 -0.37
C MET A 39 -19.48 8.79 0.71
N LEU A 40 -20.54 7.99 0.63
CA LEU A 40 -20.66 6.78 1.44
C LEU A 40 -20.03 5.60 0.69
N GLY A 41 -19.01 5.02 1.30
CA GLY A 41 -18.30 3.87 0.76
C GLY A 41 -18.45 2.64 1.64
N VAL A 42 -18.58 1.48 1.03
CA VAL A 42 -18.65 0.18 1.71
C VAL A 42 -17.31 -0.54 1.55
N ILE A 43 -16.72 -0.97 2.65
CA ILE A 43 -15.52 -1.81 2.61
C ILE A 43 -15.96 -3.19 2.13
N SER A 44 -15.71 -3.50 0.86
CA SER A 44 -16.24 -4.69 0.20
C SER A 44 -15.25 -5.85 0.14
N VAL A 45 -13.95 -5.56 0.18
CA VAL A 45 -12.90 -6.56 0.11
C VAL A 45 -11.76 -6.18 1.05
N MET A 46 -11.21 -7.17 1.74
CA MET A 46 -9.94 -7.06 2.44
C MET A 46 -9.07 -8.27 2.09
N VAL A 47 -7.80 -8.02 1.80
CA VAL A 47 -6.82 -9.06 1.48
C VAL A 47 -5.61 -8.88 2.38
N ASP A 48 -5.29 -9.91 3.14
CA ASP A 48 -4.02 -9.99 3.86
C ASP A 48 -2.94 -10.41 2.86
N LEU A 49 -1.96 -9.53 2.67
CA LEU A 49 -0.81 -9.78 1.80
C LEU A 49 0.32 -10.48 2.54
N GLY A 50 0.13 -10.77 3.83
CA GLY A 50 1.15 -11.33 4.68
C GLY A 50 2.31 -10.37 4.93
N THR A 51 3.46 -10.92 5.25
CA THR A 51 4.67 -10.17 5.58
C THR A 51 5.38 -9.72 4.30
N GLN A 52 5.53 -8.41 4.16
CA GLN A 52 6.17 -7.76 3.02
C GLN A 52 7.56 -7.28 3.40
N LYS A 53 8.56 -7.68 2.62
CA LYS A 53 9.92 -7.14 2.77
C LYS A 53 9.91 -5.65 2.55
N GLN A 54 10.59 -4.95 3.43
CA GLN A 54 10.77 -3.52 3.31
C GLN A 54 12.09 -3.21 2.62
N ASN A 55 12.11 -2.14 1.84
CA ASN A 55 13.37 -1.58 1.36
C ASN A 55 14.13 -1.00 2.56
N ASP A 56 15.45 -0.95 2.44
CA ASP A 56 16.26 -0.27 3.45
C ASP A 56 15.82 1.20 3.57
N ALA A 57 15.79 1.71 4.78
CA ALA A 57 15.54 3.13 5.00
C ALA A 57 16.80 3.93 4.66
N GLU A 58 16.62 5.03 3.93
CA GLU A 58 17.70 5.94 3.60
C GLU A 58 17.76 7.09 4.61
N TYR A 59 18.93 7.29 5.19
CA TYR A 59 19.19 8.40 6.12
C TYR A 59 20.31 9.27 5.62
N ASP A 60 20.18 10.56 5.85
CA ASP A 60 21.28 11.51 5.65
C ASP A 60 22.42 11.17 6.62
N LEU A 61 23.64 11.49 6.20
CA LEU A 61 24.81 11.36 7.06
C LEU A 61 24.80 12.44 8.14
N GLU A 62 25.36 12.11 9.28
CA GLU A 62 25.65 13.10 10.31
C GLU A 62 26.57 14.20 9.76
N PRO A 63 26.50 15.42 10.30
CA PRO A 63 27.28 16.55 9.77
C PRO A 63 28.77 16.26 9.65
N GLU A 64 29.35 15.57 10.63
CA GLU A 64 30.78 15.21 10.67
C GLU A 64 31.17 14.16 9.64
N ASP A 65 30.19 13.37 9.15
CA ASP A 65 30.43 12.28 8.21
C ASP A 65 30.31 12.70 6.74
N LYS A 66 29.76 13.88 6.49
CA LYS A 66 29.47 14.33 5.11
C LYS A 66 30.69 14.50 4.21
N GLN A 67 31.88 14.60 4.79
CA GLN A 67 33.12 14.75 4.04
C GLN A 67 33.85 13.41 3.83
N LEU A 68 33.36 12.34 4.46
CA LEU A 68 33.97 11.02 4.36
C LEU A 68 33.57 10.31 3.05
N THR A 69 34.50 9.51 2.53
CA THR A 69 34.19 8.61 1.41
C THR A 69 33.39 7.40 1.89
N ILE A 70 32.80 6.64 0.93
CA ILE A 70 32.07 5.42 1.26
C ILE A 70 32.96 4.40 1.98
N GLU A 71 34.23 4.29 1.56
CA GLU A 71 35.20 3.39 2.16
C GLU A 71 35.50 3.78 3.61
N GLN A 72 35.73 5.06 3.86
CA GLN A 72 35.97 5.60 5.22
C GLN A 72 34.77 5.41 6.13
N LEU A 73 33.56 5.63 5.61
CA LEU A 73 32.31 5.39 6.35
C LEU A 73 32.14 3.90 6.67
N THR A 74 32.42 3.03 5.70
CA THR A 74 32.32 1.58 5.87
C THR A 74 33.31 1.07 6.92
N GLU A 75 34.52 1.62 6.97
CA GLU A 75 35.51 1.31 8.01
C GLU A 75 35.07 1.83 9.38
N LYS A 76 34.67 3.12 9.46
CA LYS A 76 34.20 3.76 10.71
C LYS A 76 33.04 3.01 11.35
N TYR A 77 32.08 2.54 10.55
CA TYR A 77 30.86 1.86 11.00
C TYR A 77 30.90 0.34 10.79
N SER A 78 32.10 -0.24 10.69
CA SER A 78 32.28 -1.68 10.41
C SER A 78 31.55 -2.59 11.42
N LEU A 79 31.53 -2.21 12.70
CA LEU A 79 30.81 -2.96 13.74
C LEU A 79 29.30 -2.92 13.52
N ASP A 80 28.72 -1.75 13.26
CA ASP A 80 27.28 -1.61 13.03
C ASP A 80 26.83 -2.32 11.73
N ILE A 81 27.70 -2.38 10.73
CA ILE A 81 27.46 -3.16 9.52
C ILE A 81 27.51 -4.66 9.83
N HIS A 82 28.49 -5.10 10.60
CA HIS A 82 28.60 -6.51 11.00
C HIS A 82 27.40 -6.96 11.84
N GLU A 83 26.92 -6.11 12.74
CA GLU A 83 25.74 -6.38 13.56
C GLU A 83 24.41 -6.21 12.80
N GLY A 84 24.46 -5.80 11.54
CA GLY A 84 23.26 -5.62 10.70
C GLY A 84 22.43 -4.37 11.03
N LYS A 85 22.94 -3.45 11.85
CA LYS A 85 22.28 -2.16 12.14
C LYS A 85 22.32 -1.22 10.93
N ILE A 86 23.40 -1.28 10.17
CA ILE A 86 23.58 -0.57 8.90
C ILE A 86 23.82 -1.63 7.83
N ARG A 87 23.15 -1.50 6.69
CA ARG A 87 23.41 -2.40 5.56
C ARG A 87 24.59 -1.97 4.73
N LYS A 88 24.63 -0.70 4.37
CA LYS A 88 25.70 -0.11 3.54
C LYS A 88 25.63 1.40 3.55
N PHE A 89 26.68 2.02 3.03
CA PHE A 89 26.67 3.39 2.54
C PHE A 89 26.71 3.36 1.01
N ASP A 90 25.93 4.21 0.35
CA ASP A 90 25.88 4.26 -1.10
C ASP A 90 25.38 5.63 -1.58
N LYS A 91 25.58 5.91 -2.87
CA LYS A 91 25.05 7.11 -3.50
C LYS A 91 23.56 6.98 -3.74
N SER A 92 22.81 8.00 -3.36
CA SER A 92 21.39 8.14 -3.65
C SER A 92 21.13 9.52 -4.27
N PHE A 93 20.15 9.59 -5.18
CA PHE A 93 19.80 10.85 -5.83
C PHE A 93 18.83 11.64 -4.95
N ASP A 94 19.28 12.80 -4.52
CA ASP A 94 18.43 13.74 -3.78
C ASP A 94 17.65 14.62 -4.77
N SER A 95 16.36 14.43 -4.83
CA SER A 95 15.47 15.17 -5.73
C SER A 95 15.32 16.66 -5.36
N LYS A 96 15.58 17.03 -4.10
CA LYS A 96 15.49 18.42 -3.63
C LYS A 96 16.68 19.23 -4.09
N THR A 97 17.88 18.69 -3.92
CA THR A 97 19.14 19.33 -4.33
C THR A 97 19.53 18.99 -5.77
N ARG A 98 18.85 18.04 -6.40
CA ARG A 98 19.17 17.48 -7.73
C ARG A 98 20.62 17.01 -7.86
N SER A 99 21.14 16.40 -6.82
CA SER A 99 22.53 15.92 -6.74
C SER A 99 22.60 14.52 -6.18
N TRP A 100 23.72 13.84 -6.47
CA TRP A 100 24.04 12.57 -5.85
C TRP A 100 24.69 12.81 -4.51
N VAL A 101 24.12 12.25 -3.45
CA VAL A 101 24.63 12.34 -2.08
C VAL A 101 24.88 10.95 -1.52
N ILE A 102 25.84 10.82 -0.60
CA ILE A 102 26.05 9.54 0.10
C ILE A 102 25.01 9.45 1.22
N ARG A 103 24.35 8.32 1.32
CA ARG A 103 23.34 8.02 2.35
C ARG A 103 23.68 6.74 3.09
N LYS A 104 23.19 6.65 4.32
CA LYS A 104 23.23 5.48 5.16
C LYS A 104 21.97 4.64 4.91
N PHE A 105 22.11 3.37 4.54
CA PHE A 105 21.05 2.43 4.31
C PHE A 105 20.89 1.51 5.52
N VAL A 106 19.72 1.55 6.14
CA VAL A 106 19.40 0.82 7.37
C VAL A 106 18.32 -0.22 7.07
N PRO A 107 18.55 -1.51 7.38
CA PRO A 107 17.56 -2.54 7.20
C PRO A 107 16.27 -2.20 7.94
N GLN A 108 15.15 -2.37 7.28
CA GLN A 108 13.85 -2.27 7.92
C GLN A 108 13.28 -3.66 8.22
N GLN A 109 12.55 -3.76 9.32
CA GLN A 109 11.81 -4.96 9.62
C GLN A 109 10.69 -5.17 8.61
N ASP A 110 10.49 -6.42 8.22
CA ASP A 110 9.37 -6.81 7.39
C ASP A 110 8.06 -6.41 8.07
N ARG A 111 7.06 -6.02 7.28
CA ARG A 111 5.78 -5.54 7.79
C ARG A 111 4.64 -6.36 7.22
N GLN A 112 3.75 -6.80 8.07
CA GLN A 112 2.48 -7.32 7.62
C GLN A 112 1.68 -6.19 6.97
N SER A 113 1.04 -6.48 5.84
CA SER A 113 0.35 -5.50 5.04
C SER A 113 -0.97 -6.05 4.53
N ILE A 114 -1.94 -5.17 4.39
CA ILE A 114 -3.25 -5.49 3.84
C ILE A 114 -3.58 -4.57 2.67
N VAL A 115 -4.51 -5.03 1.86
CA VAL A 115 -5.18 -4.24 0.81
C VAL A 115 -6.68 -4.34 1.05
N TYR A 116 -7.39 -3.26 0.85
CA TYR A 116 -8.84 -3.27 0.89
C TYR A 116 -9.45 -2.46 -0.25
N ALA A 117 -10.68 -2.82 -0.61
CA ALA A 117 -11.46 -2.09 -1.59
C ALA A 117 -12.67 -1.45 -0.93
N VAL A 118 -12.97 -0.23 -1.38
CA VAL A 118 -14.17 0.51 -1.00
C VAL A 118 -15.02 0.68 -2.25
N ASP A 119 -16.26 0.23 -2.18
CA ASP A 119 -17.27 0.43 -3.22
C ASP A 119 -18.15 1.63 -2.86
N PHE A 120 -18.41 2.48 -3.84
CA PHE A 120 -19.29 3.65 -3.71
C PHE A 120 -20.58 3.41 -4.49
N PRO A 121 -21.65 2.89 -3.84
CA PRO A 121 -22.89 2.50 -4.53
C PRO A 121 -23.61 3.67 -5.20
N SER A 122 -23.35 4.91 -4.76
CA SER A 122 -23.90 6.12 -5.38
C SER A 122 -23.26 6.49 -6.72
N ILE A 123 -22.12 5.87 -7.07
CA ILE A 123 -21.39 6.16 -8.31
C ILE A 123 -21.34 4.88 -9.14
N MET A 124 -22.21 4.79 -10.14
CA MET A 124 -22.30 3.64 -11.01
C MET A 124 -21.55 3.88 -12.33
N LEU A 125 -20.70 2.94 -12.70
CA LEU A 125 -19.85 3.01 -13.89
C LEU A 125 -20.14 1.85 -14.83
N ASP A 126 -20.41 2.15 -16.09
CA ASP A 126 -20.43 1.15 -17.16
C ASP A 126 -19.08 1.16 -17.90
N LYS A 127 -18.17 0.32 -17.41
CA LYS A 127 -16.86 0.15 -18.03
C LYS A 127 -16.86 -0.84 -19.20
N GLY A 128 -17.92 -1.63 -19.35
CA GLY A 128 -18.01 -2.71 -20.33
C GLY A 128 -17.81 -2.23 -21.75
N LYS A 129 -18.36 -1.05 -22.07
CA LYS A 129 -18.22 -0.43 -23.39
C LYS A 129 -16.77 -0.18 -23.85
N PHE A 130 -15.84 -0.03 -22.91
CA PHE A 130 -14.41 0.13 -23.22
C PHE A 130 -13.69 -1.21 -23.43
N PHE A 131 -14.36 -2.31 -23.09
CA PHE A 131 -13.84 -3.68 -23.22
C PHE A 131 -14.58 -4.52 -24.24
N GLY A 132 -15.42 -3.89 -25.07
CA GLY A 132 -16.19 -4.56 -26.12
C GLY A 132 -17.45 -5.28 -25.64
N GLU A 133 -17.94 -4.95 -24.46
CA GLU A 133 -19.21 -5.45 -23.94
C GLU A 133 -20.38 -4.52 -24.36
N GLU A 134 -21.59 -5.05 -24.37
CA GLU A 134 -22.77 -4.24 -24.64
C GLU A 134 -23.04 -3.24 -23.50
N GLU A 135 -23.48 -2.05 -23.88
CA GLU A 135 -23.82 -0.98 -22.94
C GLU A 135 -24.87 -1.44 -21.93
N GLY A 136 -24.66 -1.12 -20.66
CA GLY A 136 -25.55 -1.45 -19.57
C GLY A 136 -25.40 -2.88 -19.00
N LYS A 137 -24.65 -3.76 -19.65
CA LYS A 137 -24.48 -5.15 -19.14
C LYS A 137 -23.48 -5.29 -18.00
N ASN A 138 -22.55 -4.33 -17.86
CA ASN A 138 -21.50 -4.42 -16.84
C ASN A 138 -21.40 -3.13 -16.01
N VAL A 139 -22.55 -2.70 -15.51
CA VAL A 139 -22.62 -1.53 -14.61
C VAL A 139 -22.26 -1.97 -13.21
N LYS A 140 -21.20 -1.34 -12.65
CA LYS A 140 -20.68 -1.63 -11.31
C LYS A 140 -20.43 -0.36 -10.54
N PRO A 141 -20.51 -0.40 -9.22
CA PRO A 141 -20.13 0.76 -8.41
C PRO A 141 -18.66 1.12 -8.64
N LEU A 142 -18.36 2.40 -8.47
CA LEU A 142 -16.97 2.84 -8.40
C LEU A 142 -16.28 2.07 -7.27
N ARG A 143 -15.19 1.38 -7.60
CA ARG A 143 -14.33 0.70 -6.64
C ARG A 143 -12.99 1.38 -6.56
N LEU A 144 -12.61 1.78 -5.37
CA LEU A 144 -11.27 2.26 -5.08
C LEU A 144 -10.51 1.19 -4.29
N TRP A 145 -9.36 0.81 -4.80
CA TRP A 145 -8.42 -0.03 -4.08
C TRP A 145 -7.48 0.84 -3.26
N ILE A 146 -7.42 0.58 -1.97
CA ILE A 146 -6.50 1.23 -1.05
C ILE A 146 -5.41 0.22 -0.73
N GLY A 147 -4.22 0.51 -1.23
CA GLY A 147 -3.20 -0.48 -1.47
C GLY A 147 -3.45 -1.22 -2.78
N GLY A 148 -2.47 -1.88 -3.31
CA GLY A 148 -2.67 -2.61 -4.56
C GLY A 148 -1.42 -3.26 -5.10
N GLN A 149 -1.65 -4.19 -6.00
CA GLN A 149 -0.61 -4.80 -6.81
C GLN A 149 -0.81 -4.36 -8.26
N TYR A 150 0.28 -4.09 -8.95
CA TYR A 150 0.26 -3.89 -10.39
C TYR A 150 1.43 -4.62 -11.05
N TRP A 151 1.21 -5.06 -12.28
CA TRP A 151 2.27 -5.66 -13.08
C TRP A 151 3.16 -4.58 -13.68
N ASN A 152 4.43 -4.61 -13.33
CA ASN A 152 5.41 -3.75 -13.96
C ASN A 152 6.00 -4.44 -15.21
N LYS A 153 5.56 -4.02 -16.38
CA LYS A 153 5.99 -4.58 -17.66
C LYS A 153 7.49 -4.43 -17.95
N TYR A 154 8.15 -3.44 -17.35
CA TYR A 154 9.58 -3.20 -17.55
C TYR A 154 10.45 -4.08 -16.65
N GLN A 155 9.92 -4.48 -15.51
CA GLN A 155 10.61 -5.35 -14.55
C GLN A 155 10.06 -6.77 -14.54
N GLU A 156 9.04 -7.04 -15.36
CA GLU A 156 8.39 -8.35 -15.51
C GLU A 156 7.99 -8.97 -14.17
N LYS A 157 7.54 -8.13 -13.23
CA LYS A 157 7.11 -8.56 -11.90
C LYS A 157 5.92 -7.80 -11.39
N MET A 158 5.20 -8.45 -10.47
CA MET A 158 4.17 -7.77 -9.67
C MET A 158 4.84 -6.83 -8.69
N LEU A 159 4.41 -5.59 -8.70
CA LEU A 159 4.77 -4.60 -7.69
C LEU A 159 3.57 -4.36 -6.77
N VAL A 160 3.83 -4.34 -5.49
CA VAL A 160 2.85 -3.97 -4.48
C VAL A 160 3.05 -2.49 -4.17
N GLN A 161 2.06 -1.68 -4.53
CA GLN A 161 2.13 -0.23 -4.35
C GLN A 161 1.07 0.20 -3.34
N ASN A 162 1.45 1.14 -2.47
CA ASN A 162 0.56 1.73 -1.48
C ASN A 162 -0.13 0.72 -0.55
N VAL A 163 0.53 -0.41 -0.26
CA VAL A 163 0.02 -1.34 0.75
C VAL A 163 -0.06 -0.64 2.11
N ILE A 164 -1.09 -0.99 2.85
CA ILE A 164 -1.30 -0.45 4.18
C ILE A 164 -0.56 -1.34 5.16
N PRO A 165 0.53 -0.87 5.76
CA PRO A 165 1.18 -1.62 6.82
C PRO A 165 0.27 -1.67 8.04
N LEU A 166 0.20 -2.82 8.68
CA LEU A 166 -0.45 -2.96 9.98
C LEU A 166 0.43 -2.26 11.03
N LYS A 167 0.11 -1.00 11.31
CA LYS A 167 0.79 -0.22 12.36
C LYS A 167 0.28 -0.67 13.71
N VAL A 168 1.07 -1.48 14.38
CA VAL A 168 0.76 -2.03 15.70
C VAL A 168 1.70 -1.47 16.77
N LYS A 169 1.24 -1.43 18.00
CA LYS A 169 2.04 -1.13 19.18
C LYS A 169 1.79 -2.16 20.28
N ASN A 170 2.78 -2.38 21.12
CA ASN A 170 2.61 -3.15 22.33
C ASN A 170 1.80 -2.32 23.34
N ILE A 171 0.74 -2.92 23.89
CA ILE A 171 -0.13 -2.34 24.91
C ILE A 171 -0.08 -3.11 26.23
N ALA A 172 0.83 -4.07 26.37
CA ALA A 172 1.04 -4.76 27.62
C ALA A 172 1.76 -3.86 28.63
N ASP A 173 1.45 -4.02 29.91
CA ASP A 173 2.18 -3.39 31.00
C ASP A 173 3.61 -3.91 31.07
N ASP A 174 4.49 -3.15 31.72
CA ASP A 174 5.89 -3.54 31.92
C ASP A 174 6.00 -4.90 32.62
N GLY A 175 6.86 -5.74 32.07
CA GLY A 175 7.08 -7.10 32.57
C GLY A 175 6.04 -8.15 32.15
N GLN A 176 5.00 -7.76 31.45
CA GLN A 176 3.99 -8.67 30.92
C GLN A 176 4.32 -9.14 29.49
N PRO A 177 3.79 -10.30 29.04
CA PRO A 177 3.92 -10.74 27.66
C PRO A 177 3.40 -9.68 26.69
N LYS A 178 4.11 -9.47 25.57
CA LYS A 178 3.73 -8.47 24.55
C LYS A 178 2.32 -8.72 24.05
N LYS A 179 1.49 -7.68 24.10
CA LYS A 179 0.13 -7.66 23.57
C LYS A 179 0.04 -6.58 22.51
N TRP A 180 -0.30 -6.96 21.29
CA TRP A 180 -0.32 -6.06 20.15
C TRP A 180 -1.72 -5.52 19.89
N SER A 181 -1.82 -4.22 19.65
CA SER A 181 -3.01 -3.54 19.18
C SER A 181 -2.66 -2.67 17.99
N MET A 182 -3.65 -2.39 17.14
CA MET A 182 -3.50 -1.36 16.12
C MET A 182 -3.14 -0.02 16.73
N ALA A 183 -2.19 0.68 16.15
CA ALA A 183 -1.85 2.03 16.58
C ALA A 183 -3.02 2.99 16.32
N THR A 184 -3.35 3.84 17.29
CA THR A 184 -4.50 4.74 17.23
C THR A 184 -4.46 5.75 16.07
N ASN A 185 -3.27 6.04 15.55
CA ASN A 185 -3.08 6.89 14.37
C ASN A 185 -3.17 6.12 13.03
N SER A 186 -3.35 4.79 13.04
CA SER A 186 -3.50 4.01 11.81
C SER A 186 -4.87 4.22 11.17
N SER A 187 -4.92 4.11 9.83
CA SER A 187 -6.18 4.23 9.08
C SER A 187 -7.20 3.19 9.51
N LEU A 188 -6.76 1.94 9.74
CA LEU A 188 -7.66 0.87 10.17
C LEU A 188 -8.26 1.13 11.55
N TYR A 189 -7.49 1.64 12.50
CA TYR A 189 -8.01 2.01 13.81
C TYR A 189 -9.09 3.11 13.69
N LYS A 190 -8.79 4.16 12.91
CA LYS A 190 -9.74 5.26 12.69
C LYS A 190 -11.02 4.78 12.01
N MET A 191 -10.92 3.87 11.05
CA MET A 191 -12.09 3.26 10.42
C MET A 191 -12.90 2.40 11.39
N ALA A 192 -12.25 1.65 12.28
CA ALA A 192 -12.95 0.84 13.28
C ALA A 192 -13.74 1.70 14.28
N VAL A 193 -13.18 2.84 14.68
CA VAL A 193 -13.89 3.82 15.52
C VAL A 193 -15.05 4.45 14.75
N ALA A 194 -14.83 4.89 13.51
CA ALA A 194 -15.88 5.48 12.68
C ALA A 194 -17.01 4.50 12.37
N ALA A 195 -16.68 3.21 12.17
CA ALA A 195 -17.64 2.13 11.99
C ALA A 195 -18.34 1.68 13.29
N LYS A 196 -18.00 2.29 14.45
CA LYS A 196 -18.50 1.91 15.78
C LYS A 196 -18.24 0.43 16.14
N ILE A 197 -17.16 -0.14 15.64
CA ILE A 197 -16.70 -1.48 16.02
C ILE A 197 -16.05 -1.44 17.40
N ILE A 198 -15.36 -0.35 17.70
CA ILE A 198 -14.71 -0.04 18.97
C ILE A 198 -15.01 1.41 19.34
N ASN A 199 -14.84 1.75 20.63
CA ASN A 199 -14.80 3.16 21.05
C ASN A 199 -13.37 3.72 20.90
N GLN A 200 -13.27 5.04 20.90
CA GLN A 200 -11.97 5.67 20.90
C GLN A 200 -11.23 5.37 22.22
N GLY A 201 -10.03 4.86 22.12
CA GLY A 201 -9.23 4.42 23.27
C GLY A 201 -9.23 2.90 23.49
N ASP A 202 -10.22 2.19 22.98
CA ASP A 202 -10.25 0.73 23.06
C ASP A 202 -9.12 0.10 22.22
N ALA A 203 -8.70 -1.11 22.58
CA ALA A 203 -7.76 -1.86 21.77
C ALA A 203 -8.47 -2.43 20.52
N PHE A 204 -7.81 -2.32 19.36
CA PHE A 204 -8.25 -2.97 18.13
C PHE A 204 -7.15 -3.92 17.65
N LEU A 205 -7.45 -5.21 17.69
CA LEU A 205 -6.45 -6.22 17.38
C LEU A 205 -6.30 -6.42 15.86
N PRO A 206 -5.12 -6.76 15.36
CA PRO A 206 -4.91 -7.01 13.94
C PRO A 206 -5.84 -8.08 13.35
N GLN A 207 -6.13 -9.13 14.12
CA GLN A 207 -7.04 -10.21 13.72
C GLN A 207 -8.51 -9.77 13.60
N ASP A 208 -8.85 -8.62 14.15
CA ASP A 208 -10.22 -8.09 14.11
C ASP A 208 -10.44 -7.16 12.89
N ALA A 209 -9.44 -7.03 12.02
CA ALA A 209 -9.52 -6.14 10.86
C ALA A 209 -10.66 -6.52 9.90
N ASP A 210 -11.00 -7.80 9.81
CA ASP A 210 -12.10 -8.33 9.01
C ASP A 210 -13.48 -7.83 9.46
N LYS A 211 -13.64 -7.38 10.71
CA LYS A 211 -14.87 -6.77 11.22
C LYS A 211 -15.25 -5.48 10.48
N LEU A 212 -14.31 -4.90 9.73
CA LEU A 212 -14.56 -3.76 8.86
C LEU A 212 -15.28 -4.13 7.57
N LEU A 213 -15.27 -5.41 7.17
CA LEU A 213 -15.97 -5.85 5.95
C LEU A 213 -17.47 -5.58 6.05
N GLY A 214 -18.04 -5.06 4.99
CA GLY A 214 -19.44 -4.68 4.90
C GLY A 214 -19.82 -3.40 5.65
N LYS A 215 -18.87 -2.74 6.33
CA LYS A 215 -19.15 -1.47 7.01
C LYS A 215 -19.19 -0.33 6.02
N THR A 216 -20.18 0.54 6.21
CA THR A 216 -20.34 1.77 5.43
C THR A 216 -19.70 2.91 6.20
N LEU A 217 -18.85 3.66 5.54
CA LEU A 217 -18.16 4.81 6.09
C LEU A 217 -18.31 6.00 5.15
N GLN A 218 -18.19 7.19 5.71
CA GLN A 218 -18.09 8.43 4.94
C GLN A 218 -16.63 8.68 4.58
N PHE A 219 -16.37 8.97 3.32
CA PHE A 219 -15.05 9.26 2.76
C PHE A 219 -15.00 10.67 2.20
#